data_21eca222a8393f7264331d32f54b9158
#
_entry.id   21eca222a8393f7264331d32f54b9158
#
_cell.length_a   1.000
_cell.length_b   1.000
_cell.length_c   1.000
_cell.angle_alpha   90.00
_cell.angle_beta   90.00
_cell.angle_gamma   90.00
#
_symmetry.space_group_name_H-M   'P 1'
#
loop_
_entity.id
_entity.type
_entity.pdbx_description
1 polymer ?
#
loop_
_entity_poly.entity_id
_entity_poly.type
_entity_poly.pdbx_seq_one_letter_code
_entity_poly.pdbx_strand_id
1 'polypeptide(L)'
;MTDIDSNLKEVIVTCYFTLKLDPQLGTLRNSADFKYIQPWYDSIMKIGVPGIILHDGLESAFIERYQNEQVQFRFCEMGNYSIFEERWLLYHLFLKQLPKLEKVFFTDSNDVYITQAPFSFISDPEALYVGRDNANRIKDSGWLKEECDQFIEESIYPLPLTYSYQWAYNAGLVGGSRNLMYFFTAEMTKLIFKATSNYHKDMTLLNIVIHENFYPCLSIVNWDQQLVDTNHDSLASHQKLITGFPFNSGFKDLDLKSKALFIHK
;
A
#
# COMPACT_ATOMS: atom_id res chain seq x y z
N MET A 1 -8.50 -23.78 2.75
CA MET A 1 -9.28 -22.53 2.87
C MET A 1 -10.30 -22.75 3.95
N THR A 2 -10.22 -21.98 5.02
CA THR A 2 -11.20 -22.06 6.10
C THR A 2 -12.52 -21.41 5.66
N ASP A 3 -13.67 -21.82 6.22
CA ASP A 3 -15.02 -21.31 5.88
C ASP A 3 -15.16 -19.77 6.02
N ILE A 4 -14.28 -19.15 6.77
CA ILE A 4 -14.24 -17.69 6.95
C ILE A 4 -13.95 -16.95 5.62
N ASP A 5 -13.15 -17.56 4.72
CA ASP A 5 -12.78 -16.95 3.44
C ASP A 5 -13.96 -16.76 2.49
N SER A 6 -15.00 -17.60 2.60
CA SER A 6 -16.14 -17.56 1.67
C SER A 6 -17.06 -16.34 1.88
N ASN A 7 -17.02 -15.71 3.06
CA ASN A 7 -17.91 -14.63 3.47
C ASN A 7 -17.18 -13.29 3.67
N LEU A 8 -15.86 -13.25 3.52
CA LEU A 8 -15.08 -12.04 3.70
C LEU A 8 -15.37 -11.04 2.57
N LYS A 9 -15.95 -9.88 2.94
CA LYS A 9 -16.32 -8.82 2.01
C LYS A 9 -15.34 -7.66 2.01
N GLU A 10 -14.80 -7.34 3.18
CA GLU A 10 -13.93 -6.19 3.40
C GLU A 10 -12.78 -6.63 4.32
N VAL A 11 -11.55 -6.17 4.06
CA VAL A 11 -10.38 -6.55 4.84
C VAL A 11 -9.26 -5.53 4.76
N ILE A 12 -8.53 -5.36 5.87
CA ILE A 12 -7.25 -4.65 5.88
C ILE A 12 -6.14 -5.70 5.99
N VAL A 13 -5.18 -5.65 5.07
CA VAL A 13 -4.10 -6.63 4.96
C VAL A 13 -2.76 -5.96 5.19
N THR A 14 -1.92 -6.59 5.96
CA THR A 14 -0.52 -6.20 6.14
C THR A 14 0.41 -7.40 6.02
N CYS A 15 1.73 -7.13 6.05
CA CYS A 15 2.76 -8.16 5.97
C CYS A 15 3.68 -8.09 7.18
N TYR A 16 4.10 -9.28 7.67
CA TYR A 16 5.15 -9.42 8.67
C TYR A 16 6.10 -10.54 8.26
N PHE A 17 7.13 -10.16 7.49
CA PHE A 17 8.13 -11.09 6.97
C PHE A 17 9.37 -11.12 7.84
N THR A 18 9.87 -12.30 8.13
CA THR A 18 10.94 -12.54 9.10
C THR A 18 12.08 -13.43 8.58
N LEU A 19 11.88 -14.10 7.44
CA LEU A 19 12.89 -15.00 6.86
C LEU A 19 13.80 -14.35 5.84
N LYS A 20 13.52 -13.11 5.44
CA LYS A 20 14.36 -12.31 4.54
C LYS A 20 14.87 -11.06 5.23
N LEU A 21 16.05 -10.61 4.81
CA LEU A 21 16.60 -9.34 5.27
C LEU A 21 15.65 -8.19 4.93
N ASP A 22 15.42 -7.33 5.90
CA ASP A 22 14.83 -6.02 5.65
C ASP A 22 15.88 -5.13 4.99
N PRO A 23 15.67 -4.67 3.74
CA PRO A 23 16.66 -3.87 3.04
C PRO A 23 16.98 -2.53 3.71
N GLN A 24 16.05 -1.97 4.49
CA GLN A 24 16.24 -0.71 5.22
C GLN A 24 17.05 -0.92 6.51
N LEU A 25 16.85 -2.06 7.18
CA LEU A 25 17.52 -2.36 8.44
C LEU A 25 18.81 -3.16 8.26
N GLY A 26 18.98 -3.85 7.14
CA GLY A 26 20.08 -4.77 6.88
C GLY A 26 20.08 -6.03 7.77
N THR A 27 18.97 -6.32 8.45
CA THR A 27 18.81 -7.43 9.39
C THR A 27 17.48 -8.16 9.17
N LEU A 28 17.39 -9.38 9.68
CA LEU A 28 16.11 -10.09 9.79
C LEU A 28 15.25 -9.44 10.89
N ARG A 29 13.94 -9.38 10.64
CA ARG A 29 12.99 -9.00 11.69
C ARG A 29 12.80 -10.15 12.67
N ASN A 30 12.57 -9.81 13.93
CA ASN A 30 12.35 -10.81 14.97
C ASN A 30 10.94 -11.42 14.85
N SER A 31 10.84 -12.74 14.65
CA SER A 31 9.58 -13.49 14.48
C SER A 31 8.66 -13.50 15.72
N ALA A 32 9.14 -13.04 16.87
CA ALA A 32 8.40 -12.98 18.12
C ALA A 32 8.15 -11.53 18.62
N ASP A 33 8.51 -10.51 17.83
CA ASP A 33 8.35 -9.11 18.25
C ASP A 33 6.95 -8.56 17.93
N PHE A 34 6.05 -8.69 18.91
CA PHE A 34 4.71 -8.12 18.79
C PHE A 34 4.71 -6.58 18.66
N LYS A 35 5.69 -5.89 19.24
CA LYS A 35 5.76 -4.43 19.19
C LYS A 35 5.83 -3.91 17.76
N TYR A 36 6.39 -4.71 16.85
CA TYR A 36 6.48 -4.36 15.44
C TYR A 36 5.10 -4.17 14.80
N ILE A 37 4.15 -5.05 15.08
CA ILE A 37 2.79 -5.00 14.52
C ILE A 37 1.76 -4.38 15.48
N GLN A 38 2.14 -4.10 16.71
CA GLN A 38 1.21 -3.69 17.77
C GLN A 38 0.36 -2.46 17.38
N PRO A 39 0.89 -1.37 16.83
CA PRO A 39 0.07 -0.20 16.47
C PRO A 39 -1.04 -0.55 15.49
N TRP A 40 -0.71 -1.34 14.47
CA TRP A 40 -1.68 -1.83 13.49
C TRP A 40 -2.71 -2.77 14.14
N TYR A 41 -2.22 -3.78 14.87
CA TYR A 41 -3.05 -4.79 15.52
C TYR A 41 -4.07 -4.14 16.47
N ASP A 42 -3.61 -3.28 17.38
CA ASP A 42 -4.47 -2.58 18.34
C ASP A 42 -5.50 -1.70 17.64
N SER A 43 -5.13 -1.08 16.52
CA SER A 43 -6.07 -0.27 15.75
C SER A 43 -7.16 -1.13 15.08
N ILE A 44 -6.81 -2.27 14.49
CA ILE A 44 -7.76 -3.24 13.93
C ILE A 44 -8.73 -3.75 14.99
N MET A 45 -8.21 -4.17 16.15
CA MET A 45 -9.04 -4.64 17.25
C MET A 45 -10.01 -3.56 17.75
N LYS A 46 -9.56 -2.31 17.81
CA LYS A 46 -10.36 -1.18 18.27
C LYS A 46 -11.51 -0.84 17.33
N ILE A 47 -11.27 -0.88 16.02
CA ILE A 47 -12.29 -0.47 15.04
C ILE A 47 -13.22 -1.60 14.61
N GLY A 48 -12.91 -2.85 14.96
CA GLY A 48 -13.79 -3.99 14.71
C GLY A 48 -13.86 -4.44 13.25
N VAL A 49 -12.85 -4.17 12.41
CA VAL A 49 -12.81 -4.63 11.01
C VAL A 49 -11.93 -5.88 10.87
N PRO A 50 -12.17 -6.75 9.89
CA PRO A 50 -11.29 -7.88 9.62
C PRO A 50 -9.88 -7.45 9.23
N GLY A 51 -8.88 -8.06 9.85
CA GLY A 51 -7.46 -7.85 9.56
C GLY A 51 -6.76 -9.16 9.19
N ILE A 52 -5.86 -9.12 8.21
CA ILE A 52 -5.04 -10.26 7.83
C ILE A 52 -3.57 -9.85 7.81
N ILE A 53 -2.74 -10.67 8.46
CA ILE A 53 -1.28 -10.54 8.46
C ILE A 53 -0.71 -11.68 7.61
N LEU A 54 -0.13 -11.33 6.45
CA LEU A 54 0.63 -12.26 5.64
C LEU A 54 2.02 -12.44 6.25
N HIS A 55 2.46 -13.68 6.43
CA HIS A 55 3.76 -13.96 7.05
C HIS A 55 4.48 -15.14 6.39
N ASP A 56 5.79 -15.17 6.52
CA ASP A 56 6.67 -16.19 5.93
C ASP A 56 7.24 -17.19 6.96
N GLY A 57 7.25 -16.86 8.24
CA GLY A 57 7.90 -17.72 9.24
C GLY A 57 7.68 -17.33 10.69
N LEU A 58 6.50 -16.75 11.04
CA LEU A 58 6.18 -16.50 12.44
C LEU A 58 6.03 -17.81 13.22
N GLU A 59 6.47 -17.82 14.48
CA GLU A 59 6.36 -18.96 15.37
C GLU A 59 4.91 -19.32 15.66
N SER A 60 4.59 -20.61 15.75
CA SER A 60 3.23 -21.08 16.06
C SER A 60 2.70 -20.50 17.38
N ALA A 61 3.53 -20.42 18.41
CA ALA A 61 3.17 -19.82 19.70
C ALA A 61 2.81 -18.33 19.59
N PHE A 62 3.47 -17.58 18.68
CA PHE A 62 3.14 -16.21 18.40
C PHE A 62 1.76 -16.09 17.71
N ILE A 63 1.52 -16.92 16.71
CA ILE A 63 0.25 -16.97 15.99
C ILE A 63 -0.89 -17.35 16.93
N GLU A 64 -0.75 -18.43 17.69
CA GLU A 64 -1.75 -18.90 18.66
C GLU A 64 -2.12 -17.83 19.69
N ARG A 65 -1.15 -17.03 20.09
CA ARG A 65 -1.35 -15.96 21.08
C ARG A 65 -2.14 -14.78 20.54
N TYR A 66 -1.95 -14.41 19.28
CA TYR A 66 -2.46 -13.15 18.72
C TYR A 66 -3.55 -13.33 17.65
N GLN A 67 -3.72 -14.55 17.13
CA GLN A 67 -4.81 -14.84 16.20
C GLN A 67 -6.15 -14.88 16.93
N ASN A 68 -7.17 -14.31 16.32
CA ASN A 68 -8.54 -14.33 16.83
C ASN A 68 -9.55 -14.21 15.66
N GLU A 69 -10.83 -14.04 15.96
CA GLU A 69 -11.88 -13.91 14.93
C GLU A 69 -11.69 -12.67 14.04
N GLN A 70 -11.06 -11.63 14.54
CA GLN A 70 -10.87 -10.36 13.84
C GLN A 70 -9.52 -10.26 13.13
N VAL A 71 -8.45 -10.78 13.72
CA VAL A 71 -7.10 -10.77 13.15
C VAL A 71 -6.64 -12.19 12.85
N GLN A 72 -6.35 -12.47 11.59
CA GLN A 72 -5.87 -13.75 11.11
C GLN A 72 -4.44 -13.65 10.59
N PHE A 73 -3.66 -14.68 10.83
CA PHE A 73 -2.32 -14.85 10.26
C PHE A 73 -2.39 -15.86 9.11
N ARG A 74 -1.79 -15.52 7.97
CA ARG A 74 -1.75 -16.38 6.79
C ARG A 74 -0.33 -16.59 6.34
N PHE A 75 0.09 -17.83 6.35
CA PHE A 75 1.38 -18.23 5.81
C PHE A 75 1.41 -18.01 4.30
N CYS A 76 2.54 -17.50 3.81
CA CYS A 76 2.84 -17.37 2.39
C CYS A 76 4.31 -17.73 2.13
N GLU A 77 4.54 -18.40 1.02
CA GLU A 77 5.89 -18.70 0.55
C GLU A 77 6.47 -17.46 -0.13
N MET A 78 7.70 -17.13 0.25
CA MET A 78 8.43 -16.01 -0.34
C MET A 78 9.20 -16.47 -1.58
N GLY A 79 9.15 -15.65 -2.63
CA GLY A 79 9.96 -15.83 -3.84
C GLY A 79 11.39 -15.29 -3.70
N ASN A 80 11.95 -14.73 -4.78
CA ASN A 80 13.35 -14.29 -4.82
C ASN A 80 13.53 -12.76 -4.74
N TYR A 81 12.45 -12.00 -4.68
CA TYR A 81 12.50 -10.53 -4.61
C TYR A 81 12.70 -10.06 -3.17
N SER A 82 12.97 -8.77 -2.98
CA SER A 82 13.03 -8.20 -1.63
C SER A 82 11.65 -8.22 -0.96
N ILE A 83 11.60 -8.09 0.36
CA ILE A 83 10.32 -8.12 1.10
C ILE A 83 9.35 -7.02 0.65
N PHE A 84 9.86 -5.92 0.11
CA PHE A 84 9.05 -4.78 -0.34
C PHE A 84 8.41 -5.03 -1.71
N GLU A 85 9.12 -5.66 -2.65
CA GLU A 85 8.53 -6.11 -3.91
C GLU A 85 7.67 -7.35 -3.72
N GLU A 86 8.15 -8.31 -2.90
CA GLU A 86 7.44 -9.57 -2.66
C GLU A 86 6.02 -9.37 -2.13
N ARG A 87 5.81 -8.37 -1.27
CA ARG A 87 4.47 -8.08 -0.75
C ARG A 87 3.45 -7.82 -1.85
N TRP A 88 3.84 -7.17 -2.95
CA TRP A 88 2.93 -6.89 -4.06
C TRP A 88 2.53 -8.14 -4.84
N LEU A 89 3.48 -9.07 -5.03
CA LEU A 89 3.21 -10.38 -5.62
C LEU A 89 2.23 -11.17 -4.74
N LEU A 90 2.45 -11.17 -3.44
CA LEU A 90 1.60 -11.86 -2.46
C LEU A 90 0.22 -11.21 -2.34
N TYR A 91 0.10 -9.89 -2.40
CA TYR A 91 -1.18 -9.20 -2.45
C TYR A 91 -1.97 -9.56 -3.71
N HIS A 92 -1.30 -9.66 -4.85
CA HIS A 92 -1.94 -10.12 -6.08
C HIS A 92 -2.47 -11.55 -5.97
N LEU A 93 -1.66 -12.46 -5.44
CA LEU A 93 -2.06 -13.86 -5.19
C LEU A 93 -3.20 -13.95 -4.17
N PHE A 94 -3.14 -13.17 -3.10
CA PHE A 94 -4.18 -13.07 -2.10
C PHE A 94 -5.53 -12.66 -2.73
N LEU A 95 -5.55 -11.61 -3.54
CA LEU A 95 -6.76 -11.17 -4.23
C LEU A 95 -7.29 -12.19 -5.22
N LYS A 96 -6.40 -12.93 -5.89
CA LYS A 96 -6.77 -14.03 -6.80
C LYS A 96 -7.54 -15.14 -6.06
N GLN A 97 -7.16 -15.43 -4.81
CA GLN A 97 -7.80 -16.46 -4.00
C GLN A 97 -9.15 -16.04 -3.42
N LEU A 98 -9.44 -14.72 -3.35
CA LEU A 98 -10.65 -14.17 -2.73
C LEU A 98 -11.53 -13.41 -3.75
N PRO A 99 -12.16 -14.11 -4.72
CA PRO A 99 -12.95 -13.44 -5.77
C PRO A 99 -14.24 -12.78 -5.26
N LYS A 100 -14.70 -13.15 -4.05
CA LYS A 100 -15.90 -12.57 -3.42
C LYS A 100 -15.62 -11.37 -2.53
N LEU A 101 -14.35 -11.04 -2.30
CA LEU A 101 -13.96 -9.83 -1.59
C LEU A 101 -14.45 -8.60 -2.37
N GLU A 102 -14.92 -7.59 -1.68
CA GLU A 102 -15.45 -6.37 -2.30
C GLU A 102 -14.47 -5.21 -2.19
N LYS A 103 -13.86 -5.04 -1.00
CA LYS A 103 -12.95 -3.93 -0.72
C LYS A 103 -11.74 -4.39 0.09
N VAL A 104 -10.60 -3.76 -0.16
CA VAL A 104 -9.35 -4.07 0.54
C VAL A 104 -8.48 -2.83 0.72
N PHE A 105 -7.78 -2.77 1.86
CA PHE A 105 -6.62 -1.92 2.05
C PHE A 105 -5.38 -2.76 2.34
N PHE A 106 -4.29 -2.44 1.67
CA PHE A 106 -2.94 -2.93 1.96
C PHE A 106 -2.18 -1.84 2.72
N THR A 107 -1.61 -2.21 3.87
CA THR A 107 -0.96 -1.24 4.76
C THR A 107 0.37 -1.76 5.26
N ASP A 108 1.26 -0.86 5.64
CA ASP A 108 2.40 -1.21 6.48
C ASP A 108 1.92 -1.60 7.88
N SER A 109 2.72 -2.43 8.59
CA SER A 109 2.34 -3.01 9.88
C SER A 109 2.84 -2.22 11.07
N ASN A 110 3.95 -1.49 10.93
CA ASN A 110 4.66 -0.87 12.04
C ASN A 110 4.37 0.62 12.20
N ASP A 111 3.89 1.30 11.17
CA ASP A 111 3.76 2.74 11.13
C ASP A 111 2.44 3.26 10.52
N VAL A 112 1.50 2.36 10.22
CA VAL A 112 0.13 2.71 9.86
C VAL A 112 -0.81 2.41 11.02
N TYR A 113 -1.59 3.41 11.41
CA TYR A 113 -2.62 3.32 12.43
C TYR A 113 -3.99 3.67 11.83
N ILE A 114 -4.98 2.80 12.03
CA ILE A 114 -6.33 2.98 11.52
C ILE A 114 -7.21 3.56 12.62
N THR A 115 -7.82 4.71 12.38
CA THR A 115 -8.58 5.44 13.40
C THR A 115 -10.04 5.08 13.43
N GLN A 116 -10.61 4.70 12.28
CA GLN A 116 -12.02 4.33 12.10
C GLN A 116 -12.17 3.40 10.89
N ALA A 117 -13.30 2.68 10.81
CA ALA A 117 -13.55 1.72 9.73
C ALA A 117 -13.56 2.43 8.36
N PRO A 118 -12.65 2.08 7.43
CA PRO A 118 -12.47 2.88 6.22
C PRO A 118 -13.39 2.48 5.07
N PHE A 119 -14.07 1.33 5.14
CA PHE A 119 -14.75 0.76 3.98
C PHE A 119 -15.99 1.52 3.56
N SER A 120 -16.69 2.18 4.50
CA SER A 120 -17.80 3.08 4.18
C SER A 120 -17.36 4.33 3.42
N PHE A 121 -16.07 4.68 3.50
CA PHE A 121 -15.50 5.81 2.78
C PHE A 121 -15.26 5.49 1.29
N ILE A 122 -15.10 4.20 0.95
CA ILE A 122 -14.98 3.76 -0.45
C ILE A 122 -16.36 3.80 -1.10
N SER A 123 -16.71 4.95 -1.66
CA SER A 123 -17.97 5.17 -2.37
C SER A 123 -17.84 4.97 -3.89
N ASP A 124 -16.64 5.12 -4.42
CA ASP A 124 -16.34 4.97 -5.84
C ASP A 124 -15.52 3.69 -6.06
N PRO A 125 -16.05 2.66 -6.74
CA PRO A 125 -15.34 1.41 -6.99
C PRO A 125 -14.18 1.56 -7.97
N GLU A 126 -14.13 2.67 -8.73
CA GLU A 126 -13.06 2.98 -9.69
C GLU A 126 -11.97 3.88 -9.09
N ALA A 127 -12.09 4.26 -7.83
CA ALA A 127 -11.11 5.10 -7.17
C ALA A 127 -10.05 4.26 -6.44
N LEU A 128 -8.78 4.57 -6.71
CA LEU A 128 -7.62 4.12 -5.92
C LEU A 128 -7.43 5.08 -4.75
N TYR A 129 -7.34 4.53 -3.56
CA TYR A 129 -7.05 5.25 -2.33
C TYR A 129 -5.58 4.99 -1.97
N VAL A 130 -4.75 6.04 -1.92
CA VAL A 130 -3.32 5.90 -1.66
C VAL A 130 -2.81 6.94 -0.67
N GLY A 131 -1.90 6.53 0.21
CA GLY A 131 -1.20 7.41 1.12
C GLY A 131 -0.33 8.41 0.36
N ARG A 132 -0.38 9.67 0.77
CA ARG A 132 0.51 10.70 0.25
C ARG A 132 1.84 10.63 1.00
N ASP A 133 2.94 10.73 0.29
CA ASP A 133 4.25 10.85 0.89
C ASP A 133 4.44 12.23 1.55
N ASN A 134 5.31 12.31 2.55
CA ASN A 134 5.66 13.57 3.20
C ASN A 134 6.39 14.54 2.24
N ALA A 135 7.12 14.02 1.26
CA ALA A 135 7.62 14.79 0.14
C ALA A 135 6.46 15.08 -0.83
N ASN A 136 6.23 16.35 -1.14
CA ASN A 136 5.14 16.71 -2.04
C ASN A 136 5.36 16.19 -3.47
N ARG A 137 6.61 16.18 -3.93
CA ARG A 137 7.01 15.76 -5.27
C ARG A 137 8.15 14.75 -5.20
N ILE A 138 8.27 13.89 -6.20
CA ILE A 138 9.36 12.92 -6.29
C ILE A 138 10.72 13.60 -6.17
N LYS A 139 10.92 14.73 -6.84
CA LYS A 139 12.18 15.53 -6.77
C LYS A 139 12.52 16.08 -5.39
N ASP A 140 11.51 16.22 -4.51
CA ASP A 140 11.69 16.78 -3.17
C ASP A 140 12.09 15.70 -2.14
N SER A 141 11.99 14.42 -2.53
CA SER A 141 12.47 13.26 -1.78
C SER A 141 13.80 12.79 -2.38
N GLY A 142 14.92 13.05 -1.71
CA GLY A 142 16.25 12.70 -2.23
C GLY A 142 16.36 11.22 -2.58
N TRP A 143 15.97 10.35 -1.63
CA TRP A 143 16.07 8.90 -1.82
C TRP A 143 15.11 8.38 -2.91
N LEU A 144 13.85 8.85 -2.98
CA LEU A 144 12.90 8.40 -4.01
C LEU A 144 13.35 8.85 -5.40
N LYS A 145 13.90 10.06 -5.51
CA LYS A 145 14.48 10.54 -6.76
C LYS A 145 15.65 9.67 -7.21
N GLU A 146 16.56 9.33 -6.29
CA GLU A 146 17.70 8.44 -6.59
C GLU A 146 17.25 7.05 -7.04
N GLU A 147 16.23 6.46 -6.37
CA GLU A 147 15.64 5.20 -6.82
C GLU A 147 15.03 5.30 -8.23
N CYS A 148 14.29 6.37 -8.51
CA CYS A 148 13.71 6.60 -9.82
C CYS A 148 14.77 6.76 -10.91
N ASP A 149 15.82 7.56 -10.64
CA ASP A 149 16.92 7.77 -11.58
C ASP A 149 17.64 6.45 -11.85
N GLN A 150 17.93 5.67 -10.81
CA GLN A 150 18.55 4.34 -10.95
C GLN A 150 17.66 3.36 -11.73
N PHE A 151 16.34 3.36 -11.48
CA PHE A 151 15.42 2.51 -12.22
C PHE A 151 15.37 2.86 -13.70
N ILE A 152 15.44 4.16 -14.05
CA ILE A 152 15.49 4.64 -15.42
C ILE A 152 16.78 4.17 -16.11
N GLU A 153 17.92 4.24 -15.42
CA GLU A 153 19.22 3.82 -15.95
C GLU A 153 19.31 2.30 -16.17
N GLU A 154 18.74 1.51 -15.25
CA GLU A 154 18.82 0.05 -15.28
C GLU A 154 17.71 -0.61 -16.12
N SER A 155 16.58 0.01 -16.23
CA SER A 155 15.44 -0.50 -17.00
C SER A 155 15.33 0.25 -18.33
N ILE A 156 14.97 -0.49 -19.39
CA ILE A 156 14.63 0.11 -20.70
C ILE A 156 13.27 0.84 -20.60
N TYR A 157 12.86 1.28 -19.41
CA TYR A 157 11.56 1.90 -19.19
C TYR A 157 11.67 3.42 -19.40
N PRO A 158 11.08 3.98 -20.48
CA PRO A 158 11.21 5.39 -20.79
C PRO A 158 10.28 6.21 -19.89
N LEU A 159 10.75 6.63 -18.72
CA LEU A 159 10.01 7.61 -17.93
C LEU A 159 10.16 9.00 -18.57
N PRO A 160 9.08 9.78 -18.63
CA PRO A 160 9.15 11.16 -19.08
C PRO A 160 10.11 11.98 -18.21
N LEU A 161 10.87 12.92 -18.81
CA LEU A 161 11.75 13.84 -18.07
C LEU A 161 11.02 14.63 -16.98
N THR A 162 9.71 14.80 -17.11
CA THR A 162 8.86 15.47 -16.13
C THR A 162 8.47 14.59 -14.94
N TYR A 163 8.86 13.30 -14.93
CA TYR A 163 8.45 12.36 -13.90
C TYR A 163 8.83 12.83 -12.48
N SER A 164 10.01 13.39 -12.31
CA SER A 164 10.48 13.92 -11.02
C SER A 164 9.60 15.05 -10.45
N TYR A 165 8.81 15.73 -11.29
CA TYR A 165 7.87 16.77 -10.89
C TYR A 165 6.49 16.23 -10.49
N GLN A 166 6.23 14.95 -10.65
CA GLN A 166 4.99 14.31 -10.23
C GLN A 166 4.89 14.23 -8.70
N TRP A 167 3.65 14.08 -8.21
CA TRP A 167 3.39 13.87 -6.79
C TRP A 167 3.99 12.54 -6.32
N ALA A 168 4.51 12.52 -5.08
CA ALA A 168 4.98 11.31 -4.44
C ALA A 168 3.87 10.67 -3.61
N TYR A 169 3.62 9.39 -3.88
CA TYR A 169 2.68 8.55 -3.14
C TYR A 169 3.43 7.49 -2.37
N ASN A 170 2.87 7.08 -1.22
CA ASN A 170 3.52 6.15 -0.32
C ASN A 170 2.92 4.74 -0.39
N ALA A 171 3.78 3.74 -0.50
CA ALA A 171 3.44 2.34 -0.62
C ALA A 171 2.88 1.70 0.67
N GLY A 172 3.01 2.39 1.79
CA GLY A 172 2.54 1.90 3.09
C GLY A 172 1.02 1.99 3.30
N LEU A 173 0.27 2.57 2.34
CA LEU A 173 -1.18 2.65 2.41
C LEU A 173 -1.79 2.73 1.02
N VAL A 174 -2.40 1.65 0.55
CA VAL A 174 -3.09 1.58 -0.74
C VAL A 174 -4.34 0.73 -0.62
N GLY A 175 -5.46 1.16 -1.25
CA GLY A 175 -6.69 0.38 -1.20
C GLY A 175 -7.74 0.84 -2.20
N GLY A 176 -8.85 0.12 -2.21
CA GLY A 176 -9.98 0.37 -3.11
C GLY A 176 -10.89 -0.84 -3.24
N SER A 177 -11.69 -0.86 -4.32
CA SER A 177 -12.46 -2.07 -4.65
C SER A 177 -11.51 -3.22 -4.97
N ARG A 178 -11.95 -4.45 -4.70
CA ARG A 178 -11.15 -5.66 -4.99
C ARG A 178 -10.71 -5.73 -6.45
N ASN A 179 -11.57 -5.41 -7.39
CA ASN A 179 -11.25 -5.51 -8.81
C ASN A 179 -10.20 -4.47 -9.22
N LEU A 180 -10.31 -3.25 -8.70
CA LEU A 180 -9.32 -2.22 -8.92
C LEU A 180 -7.96 -2.61 -8.32
N MET A 181 -7.96 -3.11 -7.08
CA MET A 181 -6.73 -3.55 -6.43
C MET A 181 -6.10 -4.78 -7.10
N TYR A 182 -6.92 -5.66 -7.68
CA TYR A 182 -6.41 -6.78 -8.48
C TYR A 182 -5.71 -6.30 -9.75
N PHE A 183 -6.29 -5.32 -10.44
CA PHE A 183 -5.63 -4.64 -11.57
C PHE A 183 -4.34 -3.93 -11.11
N PHE A 184 -4.41 -3.12 -10.06
CA PHE A 184 -3.27 -2.37 -9.54
C PHE A 184 -2.08 -3.28 -9.17
N THR A 185 -2.36 -4.35 -8.41
CA THR A 185 -1.31 -5.31 -8.04
C THR A 185 -0.76 -6.11 -9.23
N ALA A 186 -1.56 -6.33 -10.27
CA ALA A 186 -1.08 -6.92 -11.52
C ALA A 186 -0.10 -6.00 -12.25
N GLU A 187 -0.38 -4.70 -12.32
CA GLU A 187 0.55 -3.72 -12.93
C GLU A 187 1.84 -3.61 -12.11
N MET A 188 1.75 -3.58 -10.77
CA MET A 188 2.92 -3.66 -9.89
C MET A 188 3.77 -4.91 -10.19
N THR A 189 3.12 -6.08 -10.27
CA THR A 189 3.77 -7.36 -10.57
C THR A 189 4.50 -7.34 -11.93
N LYS A 190 3.88 -6.77 -12.95
CA LYS A 190 4.50 -6.64 -14.29
C LYS A 190 5.78 -5.80 -14.24
N LEU A 191 5.79 -4.69 -13.49
CA LEU A 191 6.97 -3.85 -13.35
C LEU A 191 8.06 -4.53 -12.51
N ILE A 192 7.71 -5.23 -11.43
CA ILE A 192 8.64 -6.02 -10.62
C ILE A 192 9.38 -7.03 -11.51
N PHE A 193 8.67 -7.76 -12.38
CA PHE A 193 9.29 -8.73 -13.28
C PHE A 193 10.15 -8.10 -14.38
N LYS A 194 9.95 -6.83 -14.69
CA LYS A 194 10.81 -6.09 -15.64
C LYS A 194 12.04 -5.49 -14.97
N ALA A 195 11.99 -5.27 -13.66
CA ALA A 195 13.12 -4.71 -12.92
C ALA A 195 14.28 -5.72 -12.91
N THR A 196 15.46 -5.29 -13.38
CA THR A 196 16.63 -6.17 -13.54
C THR A 196 17.49 -6.28 -12.30
N SER A 197 17.30 -5.40 -11.31
CA SER A 197 18.10 -5.36 -10.09
C SER A 197 17.29 -5.75 -8.86
N ASN A 198 17.98 -6.33 -7.87
CA ASN A 198 17.41 -6.73 -6.58
C ASN A 198 17.33 -5.58 -5.57
N TYR A 199 17.40 -4.33 -6.02
CA TYR A 199 17.26 -3.16 -5.15
C TYR A 199 15.80 -2.92 -4.78
N HIS A 200 15.62 -2.37 -3.60
CA HIS A 200 14.34 -1.90 -3.07
C HIS A 200 13.76 -0.78 -3.97
N LYS A 201 12.70 -1.08 -4.71
CA LYS A 201 12.11 -0.17 -5.71
C LYS A 201 10.59 -0.05 -5.63
N ASP A 202 9.97 -0.57 -4.58
CA ASP A 202 8.51 -0.62 -4.51
C ASP A 202 7.85 0.76 -4.55
N MET A 203 8.46 1.77 -3.95
CA MET A 203 7.98 3.15 -4.02
C MET A 203 8.06 3.72 -5.44
N THR A 204 9.16 3.49 -6.15
CA THR A 204 9.32 3.90 -7.55
C THR A 204 8.29 3.22 -8.43
N LEU A 205 8.14 1.90 -8.32
CA LEU A 205 7.20 1.12 -9.12
C LEU A 205 5.75 1.54 -8.84
N LEU A 206 5.40 1.76 -7.56
CA LEU A 206 4.08 2.27 -7.17
C LEU A 206 3.77 3.61 -7.83
N ASN A 207 4.71 4.57 -7.77
CA ASN A 207 4.51 5.88 -8.35
C ASN A 207 4.38 5.81 -9.88
N ILE A 208 5.14 4.94 -10.55
CA ILE A 208 4.99 4.69 -12.00
C ILE A 208 3.58 4.17 -12.30
N VAL A 209 3.14 3.11 -11.62
CA VAL A 209 1.81 2.53 -11.84
C VAL A 209 0.71 3.57 -11.63
N ILE A 210 0.82 4.39 -10.57
CA ILE A 210 -0.15 5.43 -10.29
C ILE A 210 -0.19 6.47 -11.42
N HIS A 211 0.97 7.03 -11.78
CA HIS A 211 1.02 8.11 -12.77
C HIS A 211 0.66 7.67 -14.18
N GLU A 212 0.80 6.39 -14.49
CA GLU A 212 0.41 5.86 -15.80
C GLU A 212 -1.06 5.47 -15.90
N ASN A 213 -1.67 5.06 -14.79
CA ASN A 213 -3.00 4.44 -14.83
C ASN A 213 -4.08 5.23 -14.08
N PHE A 214 -3.70 6.19 -13.23
CA PHE A 214 -4.64 6.89 -12.37
C PHE A 214 -4.52 8.40 -12.50
N TYR A 215 -5.67 9.04 -12.51
CA TYR A 215 -5.74 10.49 -12.52
C TYR A 215 -6.01 11.01 -11.11
N PRO A 216 -5.30 12.03 -10.62
CA PRO A 216 -5.60 12.62 -9.32
C PRO A 216 -7.00 13.22 -9.35
N CYS A 217 -7.95 12.52 -8.78
CA CYS A 217 -9.22 13.11 -8.43
C CYS A 217 -8.96 13.92 -7.16
N LEU A 218 -8.89 15.22 -7.30
CA LEU A 218 -8.66 16.14 -6.18
C LEU A 218 -9.70 15.85 -5.11
N SER A 219 -9.28 15.34 -3.97
CA SER A 219 -10.13 15.41 -2.79
C SER A 219 -10.35 16.90 -2.52
N ILE A 220 -11.60 17.28 -2.30
CA ILE A 220 -12.12 18.64 -2.22
C ILE A 220 -11.40 19.56 -1.20
N VAL A 221 -10.38 19.09 -0.51
CA VAL A 221 -9.81 19.75 0.67
C VAL A 221 -8.45 20.42 0.46
N ASN A 222 -7.82 20.33 -0.71
CA ASN A 222 -6.53 20.98 -0.95
C ASN A 222 -6.64 22.04 -2.05
N TRP A 223 -7.00 23.25 -1.63
CA TRP A 223 -7.13 24.43 -2.52
C TRP A 223 -5.84 24.78 -3.29
N ASP A 224 -4.67 24.44 -2.76
CA ASP A 224 -3.37 24.70 -3.39
C ASP A 224 -3.09 23.80 -4.61
N GLN A 225 -3.96 22.83 -4.90
CA GLN A 225 -3.79 21.87 -5.98
C GLN A 225 -4.67 22.13 -7.20
N GLN A 226 -5.49 23.17 -7.19
CA GLN A 226 -6.37 23.55 -8.33
C GLN A 226 -5.64 23.97 -9.60
N LEU A 227 -4.32 24.03 -9.63
CA LEU A 227 -3.54 24.47 -10.78
C LEU A 227 -3.02 23.33 -11.66
N VAL A 228 -3.51 22.11 -11.48
CA VAL A 228 -3.06 20.98 -12.29
C VAL A 228 -4.11 20.59 -13.32
N ASP A 229 -3.88 21.08 -14.51
CA ASP A 229 -4.13 20.46 -15.81
C ASP A 229 -5.60 20.23 -16.23
N THR A 230 -6.15 21.27 -16.80
CA THR A 230 -7.42 21.24 -17.56
C THR A 230 -7.26 20.69 -18.99
N ASN A 231 -6.12 20.15 -19.38
CA ASN A 231 -5.81 19.80 -20.77
C ASN A 231 -5.90 18.30 -21.12
N HIS A 232 -6.46 17.45 -20.26
CA HIS A 232 -6.56 16.02 -20.55
C HIS A 232 -7.98 15.50 -20.86
N ASP A 233 -8.75 16.24 -21.62
CA ASP A 233 -10.08 15.79 -22.11
C ASP A 233 -10.02 14.64 -23.13
N SER A 234 -8.85 14.06 -23.42
CA SER A 234 -8.70 13.11 -24.52
C SER A 234 -8.37 11.65 -24.12
N LEU A 235 -8.24 11.33 -22.85
CA LEU A 235 -7.91 9.95 -22.41
C LEU A 235 -9.10 9.34 -21.65
N ALA A 236 -9.98 8.72 -22.42
CA ALA A 236 -11.18 8.04 -21.95
C ALA A 236 -10.84 6.73 -21.22
N SER A 237 -10.33 6.75 -20.01
CA SER A 237 -10.32 5.61 -19.07
C SER A 237 -9.42 5.83 -17.84
N HIS A 238 -9.26 7.03 -17.35
CA HIS A 238 -8.43 7.24 -16.17
C HIS A 238 -9.21 6.92 -14.90
N GLN A 239 -8.74 5.93 -14.17
CA GLN A 239 -9.25 5.59 -12.86
C GLN A 239 -8.92 6.73 -11.90
N LYS A 240 -9.85 7.03 -11.00
CA LYS A 240 -9.70 8.12 -10.04
C LYS A 240 -8.69 7.79 -8.95
N LEU A 241 -8.01 8.83 -8.45
CA LEU A 241 -7.06 8.72 -7.35
C LEU A 241 -7.52 9.59 -6.17
N ILE A 242 -7.63 9.00 -4.99
CA ILE A 242 -7.98 9.70 -3.75
C ILE A 242 -6.82 9.61 -2.77
N THR A 243 -6.36 10.76 -2.30
CA THR A 243 -5.21 10.86 -1.38
C THR A 243 -5.37 12.06 -0.44
N GLY A 244 -4.61 12.07 0.64
CA GLY A 244 -4.60 13.16 1.61
C GLY A 244 -5.82 13.19 2.51
N PHE A 245 -5.96 14.26 3.30
CA PHE A 245 -7.06 14.39 4.27
C PHE A 245 -8.43 14.46 3.56
N PRO A 246 -9.51 13.82 4.07
CA PRO A 246 -9.59 13.06 5.34
C PRO A 246 -9.17 11.58 5.25
N PHE A 247 -8.71 11.11 4.10
CA PHE A 247 -8.32 9.70 3.93
C PHE A 247 -7.08 9.37 4.76
N ASN A 248 -5.99 10.14 4.63
CA ASN A 248 -4.81 9.95 5.44
C ASN A 248 -4.20 11.28 5.94
N SER A 249 -3.51 11.21 7.08
CA SER A 249 -2.65 12.27 7.60
C SER A 249 -1.32 11.69 8.08
N GLY A 250 -0.26 12.52 8.10
CA GLY A 250 1.01 12.17 8.71
C GLY A 250 0.95 12.24 10.25
N PHE A 251 1.90 11.61 10.93
CA PHE A 251 2.03 11.70 12.40
C PHE A 251 2.27 13.12 12.92
N LYS A 252 2.82 13.98 12.09
CA LYS A 252 3.15 15.38 12.43
C LYS A 252 1.93 16.31 12.34
N ASP A 253 0.86 15.89 11.67
CA ASP A 253 -0.34 16.69 11.44
C ASP A 253 -1.29 16.59 12.65
N LEU A 254 -0.90 17.14 13.78
CA LEU A 254 -1.60 17.00 15.07
C LEU A 254 -3.09 17.40 14.98
N ASP A 255 -3.40 18.46 14.25
CA ASP A 255 -4.78 18.98 14.11
C ASP A 255 -5.68 18.07 13.25
N LEU A 256 -5.11 17.31 12.34
CA LEU A 256 -5.83 16.42 11.41
C LEU A 256 -5.87 14.98 11.89
N LYS A 257 -4.95 14.59 12.77
CA LYS A 257 -4.70 13.23 13.21
C LYS A 257 -5.96 12.50 13.73
N SER A 258 -6.81 13.20 14.49
CA SER A 258 -8.03 12.61 15.07
C SER A 258 -9.18 12.45 14.07
N LYS A 259 -9.08 13.05 12.88
CA LYS A 259 -10.14 13.09 11.87
C LYS A 259 -9.80 12.29 10.60
N ALA A 260 -8.53 11.94 10.40
CA ALA A 260 -8.13 11.11 9.28
C ALA A 260 -8.52 9.64 9.50
N LEU A 261 -8.84 8.89 8.42
CA LEU A 261 -9.11 7.45 8.49
C LEU A 261 -7.87 6.66 8.83
N PHE A 262 -6.74 7.04 8.25
CA PHE A 262 -5.44 6.45 8.47
C PHE A 262 -4.43 7.50 8.93
N ILE A 263 -3.56 7.11 9.85
CA ILE A 263 -2.38 7.88 10.22
C ILE A 263 -1.18 7.07 9.76
N HIS A 264 -0.33 7.68 8.94
CA HIS A 264 0.87 7.05 8.43
C HIS A 264 2.08 7.92 8.78
N LYS A 265 3.19 7.30 9.20
CA LYS A 265 4.41 7.98 9.64
C LYS A 265 5.16 8.65 8.51
#